data_92de5c0de241c243f394dd85511d7606
#
_entry.id   92de5c0de241c243f394dd85511d7606
#
_cell.length_a   1.000
_cell.length_b   1.000
_cell.length_c   1.000
_cell.angle_alpha   90.00
_cell.angle_beta   90.00
_cell.angle_gamma   90.00
#
_symmetry.space_group_name_H-M   'P 1'
#
loop_
_entity.id
_entity.type
_entity.pdbx_description
1 polymer ?
#
loop_
_entity_poly.entity_id
_entity_poly.type
_entity_poly.pdbx_seq_one_letter_code
_entity_poly.pdbx_strand_id
1 'polypeptide(L)'
;MDNAGAVLGPLIAFALLHQFNFTLRHLFWFAAIPGALAFIVLVVAVKDVEHRTLVPKAGSKPHLSMHEHLGRRFWLYLGVVFLFTLGNSTDAFLLLRSNQLGVAVALAPILWAFFNGIKAALGTWGGGLSDRIGRKPLIVTGWLVYALVYFAFARATQAWHAWALFAGYALFYALTEGTEKALVADLVPAARRGAAFGWFNLAVGLGALPASIIFGAIWDRAGSPVAFMFGGSLALLAAIGMAVVAPGRKAAIS
;
A
#
# COMPACT_ATOMS: atom_id res chain seq x y z
N MET A 1 -13.92 7.94 -0.39
CA MET A 1 -14.15 8.59 0.93
C MET A 1 -13.00 8.35 1.90
N ASP A 2 -12.29 7.24 1.79
CA ASP A 2 -11.14 6.88 2.65
C ASP A 2 -10.01 7.95 2.62
N ASN A 3 -9.68 8.45 1.45
CA ASN A 3 -8.64 9.47 1.27
C ASN A 3 -8.94 10.83 1.93
N ALA A 4 -10.20 11.20 2.14
CA ALA A 4 -10.53 12.48 2.79
C ALA A 4 -10.13 12.46 4.28
N GLY A 5 -10.39 11.36 4.98
CA GLY A 5 -9.95 11.17 6.36
C GLY A 5 -8.44 11.17 6.50
N ALA A 6 -7.73 10.56 5.53
CA ALA A 6 -6.27 10.51 5.50
C ALA A 6 -5.61 11.89 5.27
N VAL A 7 -6.31 12.86 4.67
CA VAL A 7 -5.86 14.24 4.53
C VAL A 7 -6.26 15.08 5.75
N LEU A 8 -7.52 15.00 6.16
CA LEU A 8 -8.06 15.84 7.25
C LEU A 8 -7.47 15.48 8.61
N GLY A 9 -7.25 14.18 8.88
CA GLY A 9 -6.69 13.73 10.17
C GLY A 9 -5.37 14.40 10.52
N PRO A 10 -4.35 14.33 9.68
CA PRO A 10 -3.06 14.99 9.91
C PRO A 10 -3.15 16.52 10.01
N LEU A 11 -4.03 17.17 9.23
CA LEU A 11 -4.25 18.62 9.31
C LEU A 11 -4.88 19.02 10.64
N ILE A 12 -5.87 18.27 11.12
CA ILE A 12 -6.48 18.47 12.44
C ILE A 12 -5.42 18.25 13.53
N ALA A 13 -4.62 17.18 13.43
CA ALA A 13 -3.53 16.91 14.36
C ALA A 13 -2.52 18.07 14.42
N PHE A 14 -2.12 18.59 13.28
CA PHE A 14 -1.24 19.75 13.20
C PHE A 14 -1.84 21.00 13.87
N ALA A 15 -3.11 21.31 13.58
CA ALA A 15 -3.80 22.44 14.18
C ALA A 15 -3.91 22.31 15.72
N LEU A 16 -4.26 21.13 16.22
CA LEU A 16 -4.36 20.87 17.67
C LEU A 16 -3.01 21.02 18.38
N LEU A 17 -1.94 20.52 17.77
CA LEU A 17 -0.59 20.65 18.33
C LEU A 17 -0.07 22.08 18.34
N HIS A 18 -0.34 22.87 17.27
CA HIS A 18 0.24 24.20 17.09
C HIS A 18 -0.61 25.34 17.62
N GLN A 19 -1.94 25.29 17.44
CA GLN A 19 -2.84 26.38 17.85
C GLN A 19 -3.38 26.18 19.26
N PHE A 20 -3.62 24.93 19.65
CA PHE A 20 -4.22 24.60 20.95
C PHE A 20 -3.20 24.07 21.97
N ASN A 21 -1.91 24.04 21.64
CA ASN A 21 -0.82 23.55 22.50
C ASN A 21 -1.09 22.14 23.07
N PHE A 22 -1.77 21.27 22.32
CA PHE A 22 -2.00 19.91 22.73
C PHE A 22 -0.66 19.16 22.80
N THR A 23 -0.50 18.33 23.85
CA THR A 23 0.56 17.33 23.86
C THR A 23 0.18 16.14 22.98
N LEU A 24 1.15 15.36 22.52
CA LEU A 24 0.89 14.13 21.77
C LEU A 24 -0.08 13.19 22.52
N ARG A 25 0.00 13.14 23.83
CA ARG A 25 -0.91 12.35 24.67
C ARG A 25 -2.37 12.82 24.56
N HIS A 26 -2.61 14.12 24.59
CA HIS A 26 -3.95 14.69 24.41
C HIS A 26 -4.48 14.41 23.01
N LEU A 27 -3.61 14.46 22.00
CA LEU A 27 -3.96 14.15 20.62
C LEU A 27 -4.43 12.70 20.45
N PHE A 28 -3.75 11.72 21.07
CA PHE A 28 -4.18 10.31 21.05
C PHE A 28 -5.53 10.11 21.74
N TRP A 29 -5.78 10.75 22.87
CA TRP A 29 -7.10 10.70 23.52
C TRP A 29 -8.19 11.32 22.66
N PHE A 30 -7.91 12.44 22.00
CA PHE A 30 -8.84 13.07 21.06
C PHE A 30 -9.13 12.16 19.85
N ALA A 31 -8.14 11.50 19.30
CA ALA A 31 -8.28 10.58 18.18
C ALA A 31 -9.11 9.31 18.54
N ALA A 32 -9.17 8.94 19.82
CA ALA A 32 -10.00 7.82 20.27
C ALA A 32 -11.51 8.09 20.09
N ILE A 33 -11.94 9.36 20.14
CA ILE A 33 -13.35 9.74 20.00
C ILE A 33 -13.93 9.35 18.62
N PRO A 34 -13.36 9.82 17.48
CA PRO A 34 -13.88 9.41 16.17
C PRO A 34 -13.70 7.90 15.92
N GLY A 35 -12.66 7.27 16.47
CA GLY A 35 -12.49 5.81 16.43
C GLY A 35 -13.63 5.06 17.13
N ALA A 36 -14.01 5.48 18.34
CA ALA A 36 -15.13 4.90 19.08
C ALA A 36 -16.47 5.14 18.36
N LEU A 37 -16.67 6.34 17.81
CA LEU A 37 -17.88 6.66 17.02
C LEU A 37 -17.97 5.77 15.76
N ALA A 38 -16.87 5.58 15.03
CA ALA A 38 -16.84 4.70 13.86
C ALA A 38 -17.19 3.25 14.24
N PHE A 39 -16.67 2.76 15.39
CA PHE A 39 -16.99 1.43 15.90
C PHE A 39 -18.47 1.30 16.27
N ILE A 40 -19.04 2.29 16.95
CA ILE A 40 -20.48 2.32 17.32
C ILE A 40 -21.33 2.31 16.06
N VAL A 41 -21.03 3.14 15.06
CA VAL A 41 -21.75 3.16 13.78
C VAL A 41 -21.68 1.80 13.08
N LEU A 42 -20.50 1.16 13.08
CA LEU A 42 -20.33 -0.18 12.49
C LEU A 42 -21.26 -1.20 13.16
N VAL A 43 -21.29 -1.23 14.49
CA VAL A 43 -22.09 -2.20 15.26
C VAL A 43 -23.59 -1.94 15.15
N VAL A 44 -24.01 -0.67 15.15
CA VAL A 44 -25.43 -0.31 15.22
C VAL A 44 -26.07 -0.15 13.83
N ALA A 45 -25.36 0.44 12.88
CA ALA A 45 -25.93 0.83 11.58
C ALA A 45 -25.63 -0.16 10.44
N VAL A 46 -24.55 -0.95 10.55
CA VAL A 46 -24.22 -1.93 9.51
C VAL A 46 -24.97 -3.23 9.78
N LYS A 47 -26.00 -3.48 8.97
CA LYS A 47 -26.67 -4.80 8.93
C LYS A 47 -25.95 -5.67 7.91
N ASP A 48 -25.63 -6.89 8.30
CA ASP A 48 -25.15 -7.90 7.33
C ASP A 48 -26.19 -8.05 6.23
N VAL A 49 -25.78 -7.82 4.99
CA VAL A 49 -26.59 -8.20 3.84
C VAL A 49 -26.59 -9.72 3.82
N GLU A 50 -27.72 -10.34 4.18
CA GLU A 50 -27.88 -11.77 3.97
C GLU A 50 -27.52 -12.06 2.51
N HIS A 51 -26.31 -12.55 2.28
CA HIS A 51 -26.00 -13.17 1.02
C HIS A 51 -26.95 -14.37 0.93
N ARG A 52 -27.97 -14.21 0.11
CA ARG A 52 -28.82 -15.33 -0.31
C ARG A 52 -27.85 -16.36 -0.88
N THR A 53 -27.34 -17.20 -0.01
CA THR A 53 -26.53 -18.35 -0.38
C THR A 53 -27.44 -19.12 -1.33
N LEU A 54 -27.10 -19.07 -2.62
CA LEU A 54 -27.53 -20.11 -3.54
C LEU A 54 -26.99 -21.39 -2.89
N VAL A 55 -27.88 -22.06 -2.14
CA VAL A 55 -27.57 -23.30 -1.46
C VAL A 55 -26.97 -24.20 -2.53
N PRO A 56 -25.69 -24.58 -2.43
CA PRO A 56 -25.16 -25.60 -3.34
C PRO A 56 -26.01 -26.82 -3.11
N LYS A 57 -26.53 -27.40 -4.19
CA LYS A 57 -27.30 -28.66 -4.11
C LYS A 57 -26.60 -29.62 -3.16
N ALA A 58 -27.33 -30.06 -2.14
CA ALA A 58 -26.87 -31.02 -1.15
C ALA A 58 -26.21 -32.23 -1.88
N GLY A 59 -24.91 -32.39 -1.70
CA GLY A 59 -24.14 -33.46 -2.33
C GLY A 59 -22.68 -33.14 -2.67
N SER A 60 -22.30 -31.90 -2.88
CA SER A 60 -20.89 -31.56 -3.09
C SER A 60 -20.23 -31.24 -1.75
N LYS A 61 -19.54 -32.21 -1.15
CA LYS A 61 -18.57 -31.93 -0.08
C LYS A 61 -17.60 -30.87 -0.61
N PRO A 62 -17.36 -29.76 0.09
CA PRO A 62 -16.29 -28.88 -0.26
C PRO A 62 -14.98 -29.63 0.00
N HIS A 63 -14.44 -30.26 -1.03
CA HIS A 63 -13.05 -30.69 -1.02
C HIS A 63 -12.21 -29.41 -0.97
N LEU A 64 -11.80 -29.05 0.22
CA LEU A 64 -10.85 -27.98 0.52
C LEU A 64 -9.43 -28.39 0.11
N SER A 65 -9.20 -28.67 -1.16
CA SER A 65 -7.86 -28.60 -1.71
C SER A 65 -7.61 -27.13 -2.13
N MET A 66 -7.30 -26.29 -1.14
CA MET A 66 -7.12 -24.83 -1.33
C MET A 66 -5.99 -24.51 -2.31
N HIS A 67 -5.05 -25.42 -2.54
CA HIS A 67 -3.85 -25.19 -3.34
C HIS A 67 -4.04 -25.37 -4.86
N GLU A 68 -4.88 -26.33 -5.27
CA GLU A 68 -4.98 -26.74 -6.68
C GLU A 68 -5.76 -25.77 -7.58
N HIS A 69 -6.45 -24.78 -7.03
CA HIS A 69 -7.49 -24.08 -7.75
C HIS A 69 -7.31 -22.58 -8.00
N LEU A 70 -6.26 -21.95 -7.47
CA LEU A 70 -6.00 -20.53 -7.74
C LEU A 70 -5.10 -20.28 -8.97
N GLY A 71 -4.55 -21.35 -9.53
CA GLY A 71 -3.73 -21.32 -10.74
C GLY A 71 -2.27 -20.87 -10.51
N ARG A 72 -1.34 -21.43 -11.29
CA ARG A 72 0.10 -21.13 -11.19
C ARG A 72 0.41 -19.63 -11.34
N ARG A 73 -0.34 -18.91 -12.19
CA ARG A 73 -0.13 -17.48 -12.43
C ARG A 73 -0.41 -16.64 -11.19
N PHE A 74 -1.43 -16.99 -10.42
CA PHE A 74 -1.74 -16.30 -9.17
C PHE A 74 -0.60 -16.49 -8.14
N TRP A 75 -0.10 -17.70 -7.98
CA TRP A 75 0.98 -17.98 -7.03
C TRP A 75 2.30 -17.31 -7.41
N LEU A 76 2.62 -17.27 -8.69
CA LEU A 76 3.79 -16.51 -9.18
C LEU A 76 3.64 -15.01 -8.93
N TYR A 77 2.45 -14.46 -9.21
CA TYR A 77 2.15 -13.07 -8.88
C TYR A 77 2.29 -12.79 -7.39
N LEU A 78 1.74 -13.67 -6.54
CA LEU A 78 1.83 -13.54 -5.09
C LEU A 78 3.29 -13.56 -4.59
N GLY A 79 4.13 -14.43 -5.16
CA GLY A 79 5.57 -14.46 -4.86
C GLY A 79 6.28 -13.16 -5.21
N VAL A 80 5.92 -12.55 -6.35
CA VAL A 80 6.50 -11.25 -6.76
C VAL A 80 5.99 -10.11 -5.89
N VAL A 81 4.70 -10.12 -5.49
CA VAL A 81 4.14 -9.17 -4.52
C VAL A 81 4.83 -9.30 -3.17
N PHE A 82 5.06 -10.52 -2.70
CA PHE A 82 5.79 -10.75 -1.45
C PHE A 82 7.22 -10.20 -1.51
N LEU A 83 7.93 -10.41 -2.63
CA LEU A 83 9.26 -9.84 -2.85
C LEU A 83 9.22 -8.30 -2.82
N PHE A 84 8.24 -7.68 -3.48
CA PHE A 84 8.03 -6.22 -3.42
C PHE A 84 7.80 -5.76 -1.99
N THR A 85 6.95 -6.47 -1.25
CA THR A 85 6.61 -6.13 0.14
C THR A 85 7.84 -6.19 1.05
N LEU A 86 8.76 -7.14 0.83
CA LEU A 86 10.03 -7.17 1.58
C LEU A 86 10.91 -5.93 1.34
N GLY A 87 10.78 -5.27 0.20
CA GLY A 87 11.44 -3.98 -0.09
C GLY A 87 10.63 -2.78 0.42
N ASN A 88 9.36 -2.97 0.75
CA ASN A 88 8.44 -1.91 1.17
C ASN A 88 8.34 -1.86 2.70
N SER A 89 9.27 -1.15 3.32
CA SER A 89 9.26 -0.90 4.78
C SER A 89 8.12 0.03 5.19
N THR A 90 7.89 0.15 6.51
CA THR A 90 6.90 1.11 7.02
C THR A 90 7.19 2.54 6.59
N ASP A 91 6.14 3.29 6.23
CA ASP A 91 6.19 4.70 5.83
C ASP A 91 6.83 5.62 6.90
N ALA A 92 6.90 5.15 8.16
CA ALA A 92 7.58 5.85 9.23
C ALA A 92 9.06 6.15 8.91
N PHE A 93 9.76 5.27 8.19
CA PHE A 93 11.15 5.50 7.77
C PHE A 93 11.28 6.64 6.76
N LEU A 94 10.29 6.86 5.90
CA LEU A 94 10.25 8.01 5.00
C LEU A 94 10.15 9.33 5.79
N LEU A 95 9.29 9.36 6.82
CA LEU A 95 9.16 10.53 7.72
C LEU A 95 10.44 10.77 8.54
N LEU A 96 11.05 9.70 9.08
CA LEU A 96 12.35 9.78 9.77
C LEU A 96 13.45 10.31 8.85
N ARG A 97 13.51 9.82 7.62
CA ARG A 97 14.46 10.32 6.62
C ARG A 97 14.22 11.79 6.29
N SER A 98 12.96 12.20 6.15
CA SER A 98 12.61 13.60 5.91
C SER A 98 13.09 14.51 7.04
N ASN A 99 12.99 14.04 8.28
CA ASN A 99 13.52 14.78 9.44
C ASN A 99 15.07 14.89 9.38
N GLN A 100 15.78 13.80 9.00
CA GLN A 100 17.24 13.87 8.78
C GLN A 100 17.64 14.84 7.67
N LEU A 101 16.75 15.06 6.68
CA LEU A 101 16.97 16.03 5.57
C LEU A 101 16.67 17.47 5.97
N GLY A 102 16.21 17.72 7.21
CA GLY A 102 15.91 19.06 7.72
C GLY A 102 14.44 19.45 7.70
N VAL A 103 13.50 18.52 7.39
CA VAL A 103 12.08 18.78 7.60
C VAL A 103 11.78 18.73 9.09
N ALA A 104 11.31 19.83 9.67
CA ALA A 104 10.97 19.86 11.09
C ALA A 104 9.92 18.80 11.45
N VAL A 105 10.07 18.13 12.59
CA VAL A 105 9.13 17.07 13.07
C VAL A 105 7.70 17.62 13.10
N ALA A 106 7.52 18.88 13.48
CA ALA A 106 6.25 19.58 13.50
C ALA A 106 5.54 19.61 12.12
N LEU A 107 6.28 19.53 11.02
CA LEU A 107 5.74 19.52 9.66
C LEU A 107 5.43 18.10 9.16
N ALA A 108 5.76 17.05 9.91
CA ALA A 108 5.47 15.67 9.51
C ALA A 108 3.97 15.43 9.21
N PRO A 109 3.01 15.93 10.00
CA PRO A 109 1.59 15.80 9.66
C PRO A 109 1.21 16.52 8.34
N ILE A 110 1.83 17.66 8.06
CA ILE A 110 1.58 18.42 6.82
C ILE A 110 2.16 17.66 5.62
N LEU A 111 3.38 17.11 5.74
CA LEU A 111 3.99 16.29 4.70
C LEU A 111 3.14 15.05 4.41
N TRP A 112 2.58 14.44 5.46
CA TRP A 112 1.68 13.29 5.32
C TRP A 112 0.33 13.66 4.68
N ALA A 113 -0.25 14.82 5.03
CA ALA A 113 -1.45 15.35 4.39
C ALA A 113 -1.21 15.68 2.90
N PHE A 114 -0.06 16.27 2.58
CA PHE A 114 0.38 16.55 1.21
C PHE A 114 0.46 15.26 0.37
N PHE A 115 1.13 14.24 0.89
CA PHE A 115 1.19 12.91 0.27
C PHE A 115 -0.20 12.34 -0.01
N ASN A 116 -1.08 12.30 1.02
CA ASN A 116 -2.43 11.75 0.87
C ASN A 116 -3.31 12.60 -0.07
N GLY A 117 -3.11 13.92 -0.10
CA GLY A 117 -3.79 14.81 -1.03
C GLY A 117 -3.47 14.51 -2.49
N ILE A 118 -2.17 14.34 -2.80
CA ILE A 118 -1.74 13.95 -4.16
C ILE A 118 -2.24 12.54 -4.50
N LYS A 119 -2.11 11.59 -3.57
CA LYS A 119 -2.62 10.21 -3.73
C LYS A 119 -4.12 10.21 -4.04
N ALA A 120 -4.91 11.01 -3.32
CA ALA A 120 -6.36 11.15 -3.52
C ALA A 120 -6.69 11.74 -4.90
N ALA A 121 -5.99 12.81 -5.29
CA ALA A 121 -6.20 13.48 -6.58
C ALA A 121 -5.85 12.58 -7.78
N LEU A 122 -4.78 11.79 -7.66
CA LEU A 122 -4.30 10.93 -8.75
C LEU A 122 -4.92 9.53 -8.74
N GLY A 123 -5.52 9.07 -7.62
CA GLY A 123 -6.02 7.70 -7.48
C GLY A 123 -7.11 7.33 -8.48
N THR A 124 -8.05 8.23 -8.74
CA THR A 124 -9.11 8.02 -9.75
C THR A 124 -8.54 7.97 -11.16
N TRP A 125 -7.54 8.81 -11.47
CA TRP A 125 -6.84 8.81 -12.75
C TRP A 125 -6.06 7.50 -12.95
N GLY A 126 -5.35 7.02 -11.93
CA GLY A 126 -4.62 5.76 -11.96
C GLY A 126 -5.51 4.55 -12.26
N GLY A 127 -6.71 4.48 -11.65
CA GLY A 127 -7.71 3.45 -11.94
C GLY A 127 -8.16 3.46 -13.41
N GLY A 128 -8.54 4.63 -13.93
CA GLY A 128 -8.94 4.79 -15.33
C GLY A 128 -7.81 4.47 -16.32
N LEU A 129 -6.57 4.78 -15.96
CA LEU A 129 -5.39 4.44 -16.78
C LEU A 129 -5.16 2.92 -16.81
N SER A 130 -5.37 2.24 -15.68
CA SER A 130 -5.29 0.78 -15.57
C SER A 130 -6.23 0.06 -16.54
N ASP A 131 -7.43 0.59 -16.73
CA ASP A 131 -8.42 0.00 -17.66
C ASP A 131 -8.02 0.19 -19.13
N ARG A 132 -7.29 1.27 -19.46
CA ARG A 132 -6.85 1.60 -20.84
C ARG A 132 -5.59 0.85 -21.23
N ILE A 133 -4.53 0.90 -20.45
CA ILE A 133 -3.21 0.34 -20.80
C ILE A 133 -2.99 -1.07 -20.23
N GLY A 134 -3.84 -1.51 -19.30
CA GLY A 134 -3.78 -2.82 -18.65
C GLY A 134 -3.10 -2.80 -17.27
N ARG A 135 -3.40 -3.83 -16.47
CA ARG A 135 -2.95 -3.92 -15.07
C ARG A 135 -1.42 -4.03 -14.95
N LYS A 136 -0.85 -4.96 -15.71
CA LYS A 136 0.60 -5.29 -15.64
C LYS A 136 1.51 -4.11 -15.91
N PRO A 137 1.38 -3.38 -17.04
CA PRO A 137 2.26 -2.24 -17.32
C PRO A 137 2.21 -1.19 -16.21
N LEU A 138 1.00 -0.96 -15.65
CA LEU A 138 0.81 0.05 -14.63
C LEU A 138 1.47 -0.33 -13.31
N ILE A 139 1.35 -1.59 -12.88
CA ILE A 139 2.03 -2.08 -11.68
C ILE A 139 3.55 -2.00 -11.86
N VAL A 140 4.08 -2.46 -13.00
CA VAL A 140 5.52 -2.39 -13.30
C VAL A 140 6.01 -0.94 -13.24
N THR A 141 5.30 -0.01 -13.89
CA THR A 141 5.65 1.41 -13.87
C THR A 141 5.59 1.96 -12.44
N GLY A 142 4.56 1.64 -11.68
CA GLY A 142 4.45 2.07 -10.29
C GLY A 142 5.60 1.57 -9.41
N TRP A 143 5.97 0.30 -9.52
CA TRP A 143 7.09 -0.27 -8.77
C TRP A 143 8.45 0.28 -9.21
N LEU A 144 8.62 0.65 -10.49
CA LEU A 144 9.80 1.38 -10.97
C LEU A 144 9.85 2.80 -10.38
N VAL A 145 8.71 3.50 -10.33
CA VAL A 145 8.61 4.81 -9.65
C VAL A 145 8.99 4.68 -8.18
N TYR A 146 8.48 3.66 -7.49
CA TYR A 146 8.84 3.36 -6.10
C TYR A 146 10.35 3.16 -5.94
N ALA A 147 10.96 2.29 -6.75
CA ALA A 147 12.40 2.02 -6.70
C ALA A 147 13.21 3.31 -6.93
N LEU A 148 12.81 4.13 -7.91
CA LEU A 148 13.45 5.42 -8.19
C LEU A 148 13.36 6.38 -7.00
N VAL A 149 12.17 6.49 -6.37
CA VAL A 149 11.96 7.31 -5.18
C VAL A 149 12.86 6.85 -4.04
N TYR A 150 12.98 5.55 -3.80
CA TYR A 150 13.85 5.01 -2.76
C TYR A 150 15.33 5.26 -3.04
N PHE A 151 15.79 5.07 -4.29
CA PHE A 151 17.15 5.42 -4.67
C PHE A 151 17.43 6.93 -4.56
N ALA A 152 16.44 7.76 -4.84
CA ALA A 152 16.55 9.20 -4.67
C ALA A 152 16.56 9.59 -3.17
N PHE A 153 15.77 8.96 -2.30
CA PHE A 153 15.86 9.15 -0.84
C PHE A 153 17.23 8.75 -0.29
N ALA A 154 17.87 7.70 -0.83
CA ALA A 154 19.22 7.32 -0.45
C ALA A 154 20.26 8.45 -0.70
N ARG A 155 20.03 9.24 -1.76
CA ARG A 155 20.93 10.34 -2.19
C ARG A 155 20.47 11.73 -1.78
N ALA A 156 19.28 11.86 -1.21
CA ALA A 156 18.71 13.15 -0.83
C ALA A 156 19.55 13.82 0.27
N THR A 157 19.73 15.15 0.16
CA THR A 157 20.57 15.95 1.05
C THR A 157 19.87 17.20 1.60
N GLN A 158 18.71 17.56 1.07
CA GLN A 158 18.01 18.81 1.42
C GLN A 158 16.52 18.55 1.73
N ALA A 159 15.93 19.40 2.54
CA ALA A 159 14.53 19.28 2.97
C ALA A 159 13.53 19.29 1.79
N TRP A 160 13.74 20.09 0.76
CA TRP A 160 12.83 20.13 -0.39
C TRP A 160 12.81 18.83 -1.20
N HIS A 161 13.92 18.05 -1.18
CA HIS A 161 13.93 16.71 -1.78
C HIS A 161 12.84 15.81 -1.16
N ALA A 162 12.65 15.89 0.18
CA ALA A 162 11.63 15.09 0.84
C ALA A 162 10.23 15.39 0.27
N TRP A 163 9.86 16.67 0.09
CA TRP A 163 8.57 17.05 -0.49
C TRP A 163 8.39 16.53 -1.91
N ALA A 164 9.39 16.69 -2.77
CA ALA A 164 9.35 16.18 -4.14
C ALA A 164 9.24 14.65 -4.19
N LEU A 165 9.98 13.95 -3.32
CA LEU A 165 9.98 12.49 -3.25
C LEU A 165 8.68 11.92 -2.67
N PHE A 166 8.03 12.62 -1.72
CA PHE A 166 6.69 12.27 -1.27
C PHE A 166 5.63 12.42 -2.36
N ALA A 167 5.77 13.41 -3.25
CA ALA A 167 4.91 13.50 -4.45
C ALA A 167 5.12 12.30 -5.40
N GLY A 168 6.37 11.90 -5.64
CA GLY A 168 6.68 10.69 -6.41
C GLY A 168 6.16 9.42 -5.75
N TYR A 169 6.23 9.34 -4.42
CA TYR A 169 5.70 8.24 -3.65
C TYR A 169 4.16 8.15 -3.72
N ALA A 170 3.48 9.29 -3.72
CA ALA A 170 2.03 9.35 -3.94
C ALA A 170 1.64 8.87 -5.35
N LEU A 171 2.45 9.18 -6.37
CA LEU A 171 2.25 8.66 -7.72
C LEU A 171 2.36 7.14 -7.77
N PHE A 172 3.34 6.54 -7.09
CA PHE A 172 3.43 5.08 -6.97
C PHE A 172 2.11 4.49 -6.45
N TYR A 173 1.58 4.98 -5.33
CA TYR A 173 0.32 4.50 -4.78
C TYR A 173 -0.86 4.69 -5.74
N ALA A 174 -0.94 5.84 -6.41
CA ALA A 174 -2.00 6.11 -7.37
C ALA A 174 -2.01 5.11 -8.55
N LEU A 175 -0.82 4.64 -8.96
CA LEU A 175 -0.68 3.67 -10.04
C LEU A 175 -0.95 2.22 -9.59
N THR A 176 -0.64 1.86 -8.34
CA THR A 176 -0.57 0.45 -7.91
C THR A 176 -1.71 0.02 -7.01
N GLU A 177 -2.15 0.82 -6.04
CA GLU A 177 -3.04 0.38 -4.97
C GLU A 177 -4.35 -0.26 -5.46
N GLY A 178 -5.03 0.36 -6.39
CA GLY A 178 -6.24 -0.20 -7.01
C GLY A 178 -5.94 -1.27 -8.05
N THR A 179 -4.84 -1.08 -8.79
CA THR A 179 -4.45 -1.93 -9.92
C THR A 179 -3.99 -3.32 -9.46
N GLU A 180 -3.27 -3.42 -8.35
CA GLU A 180 -2.84 -4.69 -7.75
C GLU A 180 -4.04 -5.53 -7.31
N LYS A 181 -5.00 -4.91 -6.62
CA LYS A 181 -6.25 -5.56 -6.20
C LYS A 181 -7.09 -6.00 -7.40
N ALA A 182 -7.16 -5.17 -8.45
CA ALA A 182 -7.86 -5.51 -9.68
C ALA A 182 -7.19 -6.71 -10.38
N LEU A 183 -5.86 -6.78 -10.41
CA LEU A 183 -5.14 -7.92 -10.98
C LEU A 183 -5.41 -9.21 -10.19
N VAL A 184 -5.48 -9.19 -8.85
CA VAL A 184 -5.90 -10.34 -8.04
C VAL A 184 -7.25 -10.86 -8.51
N ALA A 185 -8.24 -9.96 -8.72
CA ALA A 185 -9.57 -10.35 -9.17
C ALA A 185 -9.59 -10.92 -10.60
N ASP A 186 -8.67 -10.44 -11.47
CA ASP A 186 -8.58 -10.90 -12.86
C ASP A 186 -7.86 -12.25 -13.01
N LEU A 187 -7.01 -12.62 -12.04
CA LEU A 187 -6.24 -13.87 -12.07
C LEU A 187 -7.03 -15.10 -11.62
N VAL A 188 -8.19 -14.91 -10.99
CA VAL A 188 -8.96 -16.01 -10.39
C VAL A 188 -10.45 -15.93 -10.75
N PRO A 189 -11.17 -17.06 -10.81
CA PRO A 189 -12.62 -17.09 -11.01
C PRO A 189 -13.36 -16.33 -9.91
N ALA A 190 -14.53 -15.75 -10.23
CA ALA A 190 -15.33 -14.92 -9.32
C ALA A 190 -15.64 -15.65 -7.99
N ALA A 191 -15.93 -16.93 -8.02
CA ALA A 191 -16.22 -17.75 -6.83
C ALA A 191 -15.04 -17.88 -5.84
N ARG A 192 -13.82 -17.50 -6.24
CA ARG A 192 -12.59 -17.66 -5.46
C ARG A 192 -11.90 -16.35 -5.12
N ARG A 193 -12.46 -15.22 -5.52
CA ARG A 193 -11.89 -13.91 -5.25
C ARG A 193 -11.65 -13.66 -3.75
N GLY A 194 -12.59 -14.09 -2.90
CA GLY A 194 -12.42 -13.96 -1.44
C GLY A 194 -11.17 -14.67 -0.91
N ALA A 195 -10.94 -15.91 -1.33
CA ALA A 195 -9.74 -16.68 -0.95
C ALA A 195 -8.47 -16.03 -1.53
N ALA A 196 -8.51 -15.56 -2.79
CA ALA A 196 -7.37 -14.90 -3.43
C ALA A 196 -6.99 -13.60 -2.73
N PHE A 197 -7.96 -12.77 -2.33
CA PHE A 197 -7.72 -11.58 -1.52
C PHE A 197 -7.19 -11.93 -0.14
N GLY A 198 -7.66 -13.01 0.47
CA GLY A 198 -7.13 -13.54 1.74
C GLY A 198 -5.63 -13.85 1.63
N TRP A 199 -5.24 -14.62 0.61
CA TRP A 199 -3.83 -14.95 0.35
C TRP A 199 -2.98 -13.72 -0.01
N PHE A 200 -3.53 -12.78 -0.79
CA PHE A 200 -2.85 -11.54 -1.13
C PHE A 200 -2.55 -10.71 0.13
N ASN A 201 -3.57 -10.49 0.98
CA ASN A 201 -3.39 -9.73 2.22
C ASN A 201 -2.46 -10.47 3.21
N LEU A 202 -2.52 -11.80 3.25
CA LEU A 202 -1.60 -12.60 4.06
C LEU A 202 -0.15 -12.42 3.59
N ALA A 203 0.12 -12.47 2.29
CA ALA A 203 1.46 -12.28 1.73
C ALA A 203 1.98 -10.87 2.05
N VAL A 204 1.15 -9.83 1.87
CA VAL A 204 1.51 -8.46 2.22
C VAL A 204 1.76 -8.32 3.72
N GLY A 205 0.87 -8.85 4.58
CA GLY A 205 1.03 -8.78 6.03
C GLY A 205 2.26 -9.54 6.55
N LEU A 206 2.50 -10.76 6.06
CA LEU A 206 3.68 -11.55 6.42
C LEU A 206 4.99 -10.94 5.92
N GLY A 207 4.95 -10.22 4.80
CA GLY A 207 6.12 -9.53 4.26
C GLY A 207 6.43 -8.21 4.98
N ALA A 208 5.42 -7.47 5.42
CA ALA A 208 5.56 -6.12 5.98
C ALA A 208 6.37 -6.09 7.30
N LEU A 209 6.19 -7.10 8.17
CA LEU A 209 6.90 -7.18 9.43
C LEU A 209 8.41 -7.43 9.23
N PRO A 210 8.86 -8.49 8.53
CA PRO A 210 10.29 -8.68 8.26
C PRO A 210 10.86 -7.54 7.42
N ALA A 211 10.12 -6.96 6.47
CA ALA A 211 10.56 -5.78 5.72
C ALA A 211 11.01 -4.66 6.65
N SER A 212 10.15 -4.30 7.62
CA SER A 212 10.43 -3.21 8.55
C SER A 212 11.57 -3.54 9.51
N ILE A 213 11.67 -4.80 9.98
CA ILE A 213 12.77 -5.25 10.85
C ILE A 213 14.12 -5.22 10.11
N ILE A 214 14.15 -5.76 8.88
CA ILE A 214 15.38 -5.81 8.07
C ILE A 214 15.81 -4.38 7.70
N PHE A 215 14.86 -3.54 7.27
CA PHE A 215 15.14 -2.16 6.90
C PHE A 215 15.66 -1.38 8.11
N GLY A 216 15.04 -1.51 9.29
CA GLY A 216 15.50 -0.88 10.52
C GLY A 216 16.89 -1.36 10.95
N ALA A 217 17.16 -2.66 10.89
CA ALA A 217 18.47 -3.21 11.22
C ALA A 217 19.58 -2.72 10.26
N ILE A 218 19.29 -2.57 8.97
CA ILE A 218 20.22 -1.98 7.99
C ILE A 218 20.41 -0.49 8.29
N TRP A 219 19.32 0.22 8.61
CA TRP A 219 19.36 1.65 8.96
C TRP A 219 20.25 1.90 10.17
N ASP A 220 20.10 1.11 11.22
CA ASP A 220 20.88 1.28 12.47
C ASP A 220 22.37 0.94 12.30
N ARG A 221 22.69 -0.05 11.45
CA ARG A 221 24.08 -0.53 11.26
C ARG A 221 24.83 0.17 10.14
N ALA A 222 24.16 0.48 9.04
CA ALA A 222 24.78 0.99 7.80
C ALA A 222 24.23 2.37 7.38
N GLY A 223 23.28 2.90 8.10
CA GLY A 223 22.66 4.20 7.84
C GLY A 223 21.49 4.16 6.86
N SER A 224 20.71 5.25 6.89
CA SER A 224 19.51 5.40 6.05
C SER A 224 19.79 5.26 4.55
N PRO A 225 20.88 5.78 3.95
CA PRO A 225 21.13 5.61 2.52
C PRO A 225 21.18 4.15 2.08
N VAL A 226 21.86 3.28 2.86
CA VAL A 226 21.99 1.86 2.54
C VAL A 226 20.63 1.14 2.67
N ALA A 227 19.85 1.48 3.69
CA ALA A 227 18.52 0.92 3.87
C ALA A 227 17.59 1.25 2.69
N PHE A 228 17.60 2.50 2.23
CA PHE A 228 16.83 2.92 1.04
C PHE A 228 17.34 2.26 -0.25
N MET A 229 18.65 2.10 -0.41
CA MET A 229 19.22 1.35 -1.55
C MET A 229 18.74 -0.11 -1.54
N PHE A 230 18.74 -0.77 -0.39
CA PHE A 230 18.24 -2.13 -0.23
C PHE A 230 16.74 -2.25 -0.63
N GLY A 231 15.87 -1.41 -0.05
CA GLY A 231 14.44 -1.41 -0.38
C GLY A 231 14.18 -1.13 -1.87
N GLY A 232 14.86 -0.13 -2.45
CA GLY A 232 14.77 0.19 -3.87
C GLY A 232 15.23 -0.95 -4.77
N SER A 233 16.29 -1.68 -4.38
CA SER A 233 16.78 -2.85 -5.14
C SER A 233 15.78 -3.99 -5.15
N LEU A 234 15.15 -4.31 -4.01
CA LEU A 234 14.10 -5.33 -3.96
C LEU A 234 12.87 -4.94 -4.77
N ALA A 235 12.47 -3.67 -4.73
CA ALA A 235 11.35 -3.17 -5.54
C ALA A 235 11.67 -3.25 -7.05
N LEU A 236 12.90 -2.95 -7.46
CA LEU A 236 13.37 -3.09 -8.84
C LEU A 236 13.33 -4.55 -9.29
N LEU A 237 13.84 -5.48 -8.47
CA LEU A 237 13.80 -6.92 -8.74
C LEU A 237 12.35 -7.41 -8.86
N ALA A 238 11.45 -6.93 -7.99
CA ALA A 238 10.04 -7.25 -8.06
C ALA A 238 9.39 -6.70 -9.33
N ALA A 239 9.73 -5.48 -9.77
CA ALA A 239 9.25 -4.90 -11.03
C ALA A 239 9.68 -5.74 -12.24
N ILE A 240 10.94 -6.20 -12.26
CA ILE A 240 11.44 -7.13 -13.29
C ILE A 240 10.69 -8.46 -13.23
N GLY A 241 10.53 -9.05 -12.04
CA GLY A 241 9.77 -10.27 -11.84
C GLY A 241 8.32 -10.14 -12.35
N MET A 242 7.67 -9.01 -12.05
CA MET A 242 6.33 -8.70 -12.52
C MET A 242 6.27 -8.59 -14.05
N ALA A 243 7.27 -7.98 -14.66
CA ALA A 243 7.36 -7.87 -16.12
C ALA A 243 7.48 -9.24 -16.80
N VAL A 244 8.07 -10.24 -16.15
CA VAL A 244 8.24 -11.60 -16.69
C VAL A 244 7.01 -12.48 -16.42
N VAL A 245 6.48 -12.44 -15.18
CA VAL A 245 5.51 -13.42 -14.67
C VAL A 245 4.07 -13.13 -15.09
N ALA A 246 3.65 -11.87 -15.06
CA ALA A 246 2.25 -11.53 -15.33
C ALA A 246 1.90 -11.59 -16.82
N PRO A 247 0.72 -12.12 -17.19
CA PRO A 247 0.28 -12.19 -18.58
C PRO A 247 0.05 -10.78 -19.16
N GLY A 248 0.49 -10.55 -20.38
CA GLY A 248 0.11 -9.38 -21.17
C GLY A 248 -1.37 -9.44 -21.58
N ARG A 249 -1.92 -8.30 -22.00
CA ARG A 249 -3.35 -8.09 -22.40
C ARG A 249 -3.94 -9.15 -23.36
N LYS A 250 -3.10 -9.86 -24.13
CA LYS A 250 -3.55 -10.86 -25.12
C LYS A 250 -3.91 -12.24 -24.56
N ALA A 251 -3.60 -12.55 -23.33
CA ALA A 251 -3.81 -13.89 -22.75
C ALA A 251 -5.10 -14.02 -21.88
N ALA A 252 -5.88 -12.97 -21.76
CA ALA A 252 -7.09 -12.94 -20.94
C ALA A 252 -8.40 -13.22 -21.73
N ILE A 253 -8.31 -13.48 -23.04
CA ILE A 253 -9.49 -13.65 -23.94
C ILE A 253 -9.51 -15.07 -24.59
N SER A 254 -8.81 -16.02 -24.03
CA SER A 254 -8.93 -17.41 -24.49
C SER A 254 -9.48 -18.34 -23.40
#